data_706289056ced7202da9858e52f056aac
#
_entry.id   706289056ced7202da9858e52f056aac
#
_cell.length_a   1.000
_cell.length_b   1.000
_cell.length_c   1.000
_cell.angle_alpha   90.00
_cell.angle_beta   90.00
_cell.angle_gamma   90.00
#
_symmetry.space_group_name_H-M   'P 1'
#
loop_
_entity.id
_entity.type
_entity.pdbx_description
1 polymer ?
#
loop_
_entity_poly.entity_id
_entity_poly.type
_entity_poly.pdbx_seq_one_letter_code
_entity_poly.pdbx_strand_id
1 'polypeptide(L)'
;EYEKVCVMLAGLLHDVGHGPFSHAFEHVTNHSHEEYTAKIILGDTELNSILRAVSKKLPEDIVSIIQHTHENDILNQIVSGQLDADRMDYLLRDSYFTATSYGQFDLERILRTMRVRKTSEGRKVIVVKHTGIHSVEDYIMARYQMYWQVYYHPVARSYEAVFIQLFNRLKDIFKDNKDYFEDMKVLIPFLEKVEVSEEEYFRLDENSLLYCCALIQDKDDVIAADLAKRLQNRKLFEYVDYNEENLAQIQNMLRDNGYDEQYYLRIENI
;
A
#
# COMPACT_ATOMS: atom_id res chain seq x y z
N GLU A 1 -7.98 -11.03 -28.51
CA GLU A 1 -6.70 -10.31 -28.43
C GLU A 1 -6.84 -9.00 -27.63
N TYR A 2 -7.93 -8.22 -27.83
CA TYR A 2 -8.17 -6.98 -27.09
C TYR A 2 -8.28 -7.20 -25.57
N GLU A 3 -9.11 -8.14 -25.11
CA GLU A 3 -9.23 -8.49 -23.68
C GLU A 3 -7.89 -8.90 -23.05
N LYS A 4 -7.03 -9.56 -23.81
CA LYS A 4 -5.68 -9.90 -23.34
C LYS A 4 -4.85 -8.65 -23.08
N VAL A 5 -4.92 -7.66 -23.96
CA VAL A 5 -4.25 -6.35 -23.75
C VAL A 5 -4.82 -5.64 -22.53
N CYS A 6 -6.16 -5.60 -22.39
CA CYS A 6 -6.80 -4.97 -21.23
C CYS A 6 -6.34 -5.57 -19.90
N VAL A 7 -6.36 -6.92 -19.78
CA VAL A 7 -5.96 -7.57 -18.52
C VAL A 7 -4.47 -7.42 -18.21
N MET A 8 -3.61 -7.46 -19.24
CA MET A 8 -2.17 -7.22 -19.06
C MET A 8 -1.89 -5.79 -18.61
N LEU A 9 -2.57 -4.80 -19.20
CA LEU A 9 -2.43 -3.40 -18.79
C LEU A 9 -3.07 -3.15 -17.43
N ALA A 10 -4.18 -3.79 -17.09
CA ALA A 10 -4.76 -3.70 -15.77
C ALA A 10 -3.80 -4.23 -14.70
N GLY A 11 -3.18 -5.39 -14.91
CA GLY A 11 -2.14 -5.92 -14.01
C GLY A 11 -0.89 -5.04 -13.92
N LEU A 12 -0.50 -4.36 -15.02
CA LEU A 12 0.65 -3.45 -15.00
C LEU A 12 0.36 -2.13 -14.26
N LEU A 13 -0.87 -1.64 -14.36
CA LEU A 13 -1.23 -0.27 -13.96
C LEU A 13 -2.02 -0.21 -12.64
N HIS A 14 -2.42 -1.34 -12.03
CA HIS A 14 -3.32 -1.33 -10.88
C HIS A 14 -2.76 -0.56 -9.67
N ASP A 15 -1.46 -0.50 -9.52
CA ASP A 15 -0.74 0.11 -8.39
C ASP A 15 -0.08 1.46 -8.70
N VAL A 16 -0.30 2.05 -9.90
CA VAL A 16 0.33 3.34 -10.25
C VAL A 16 -0.14 4.51 -9.38
N GLY A 17 -1.23 4.33 -8.63
CA GLY A 17 -1.77 5.31 -7.70
C GLY A 17 -1.17 5.26 -6.30
N HIS A 18 -0.21 4.38 -6.00
CA HIS A 18 0.44 4.37 -4.70
C HIS A 18 1.27 5.64 -4.47
N GLY A 19 1.04 6.28 -3.32
CA GLY A 19 1.88 7.38 -2.82
C GLY A 19 3.11 6.87 -2.06
N PRO A 20 3.96 7.80 -1.56
CA PRO A 20 5.17 7.45 -0.82
C PRO A 20 4.84 6.63 0.43
N PHE A 21 5.61 5.57 0.70
CA PHE A 21 5.35 4.60 1.78
C PHE A 21 4.03 3.83 1.63
N SER A 22 3.44 3.80 0.41
CA SER A 22 2.34 2.91 0.06
C SER A 22 1.14 2.99 1.03
N HIS A 23 0.72 1.87 1.62
CA HIS A 23 -0.44 1.82 2.52
C HIS A 23 -0.31 2.69 3.78
N ALA A 24 0.91 2.93 4.29
CA ALA A 24 1.09 3.84 5.41
C ALA A 24 0.67 5.29 5.06
N PHE A 25 0.88 5.70 3.82
CA PHE A 25 0.45 7.01 3.32
C PHE A 25 -1.07 7.11 3.18
N GLU A 26 -1.74 6.03 2.78
CA GLU A 26 -3.20 5.96 2.74
C GLU A 26 -3.82 6.18 4.13
N HIS A 27 -3.24 5.56 5.15
CA HIS A 27 -3.70 5.73 6.55
C HIS A 27 -3.63 7.18 7.03
N VAL A 28 -2.68 7.97 6.54
CA VAL A 28 -2.52 9.36 6.99
C VAL A 28 -3.24 10.36 6.12
N THR A 29 -3.47 10.06 4.86
CA THR A 29 -4.11 10.98 3.91
C THR A 29 -5.59 10.67 3.69
N ASN A 30 -6.06 9.47 4.05
CA ASN A 30 -7.38 8.92 3.73
C ASN A 30 -7.64 8.84 2.20
N HIS A 31 -6.59 8.71 1.39
CA HIS A 31 -6.68 8.53 -0.05
C HIS A 31 -6.35 7.09 -0.41
N SER A 32 -7.23 6.43 -1.13
CA SER A 32 -6.97 5.08 -1.66
C SER A 32 -6.11 5.15 -2.91
N HIS A 33 -5.08 4.30 -3.00
CA HIS A 33 -4.28 4.15 -4.21
C HIS A 33 -5.15 3.73 -5.42
N GLU A 34 -6.20 2.92 -5.21
CA GLU A 34 -7.11 2.51 -6.28
C GLU A 34 -7.87 3.70 -6.89
N GLU A 35 -8.29 4.68 -6.05
CA GLU A 35 -8.92 5.91 -6.54
C GLU A 35 -7.95 6.73 -7.36
N TYR A 36 -6.70 6.90 -6.89
CA TYR A 36 -5.67 7.62 -7.67
C TYR A 36 -5.26 6.86 -8.91
N THR A 37 -5.15 5.54 -8.88
CA THR A 37 -4.97 4.71 -10.08
C THR A 37 -6.04 5.01 -11.13
N ALA A 38 -7.32 5.03 -10.72
CA ALA A 38 -8.41 5.35 -11.64
C ALA A 38 -8.32 6.79 -12.18
N LYS A 39 -8.02 7.79 -11.33
CA LYS A 39 -7.81 9.18 -11.73
C LYS A 39 -6.66 9.31 -12.74
N ILE A 40 -5.53 8.65 -12.50
CA ILE A 40 -4.36 8.66 -13.38
C ILE A 40 -4.69 8.06 -14.76
N ILE A 41 -5.42 6.93 -14.78
CA ILE A 41 -5.77 6.23 -16.01
C ILE A 41 -6.84 6.99 -16.81
N LEU A 42 -7.83 7.60 -16.14
CA LEU A 42 -8.97 8.26 -16.79
C LEU A 42 -8.78 9.77 -16.99
N GLY A 43 -7.91 10.42 -16.21
CA GLY A 43 -7.69 11.86 -16.18
C GLY A 43 -6.96 12.40 -17.41
N ASP A 44 -6.66 13.70 -17.39
CA ASP A 44 -5.88 14.37 -18.44
C ASP A 44 -4.39 14.15 -18.24
N THR A 45 -3.95 12.90 -18.45
CA THR A 45 -2.58 12.44 -18.26
C THR A 45 -1.96 11.95 -19.56
N GLU A 46 -0.62 11.93 -19.62
CA GLU A 46 0.09 11.33 -20.75
C GLU A 46 -0.29 9.85 -20.92
N LEU A 47 -0.44 9.11 -19.80
CA LEU A 47 -0.87 7.71 -19.81
C LEU A 47 -2.23 7.55 -20.49
N ASN A 48 -3.23 8.36 -20.13
CA ASN A 48 -4.55 8.32 -20.75
C ASN A 48 -4.45 8.54 -22.26
N SER A 49 -3.65 9.53 -22.69
CA SER A 49 -3.45 9.84 -24.12
C SER A 49 -2.86 8.65 -24.88
N ILE A 50 -1.86 7.96 -24.30
CA ILE A 50 -1.24 6.76 -24.89
C ILE A 50 -2.27 5.62 -24.99
N LEU A 51 -3.03 5.36 -23.94
CA LEU A 51 -4.05 4.30 -23.92
C LEU A 51 -5.15 4.57 -24.96
N ARG A 52 -5.64 5.81 -25.04
CA ARG A 52 -6.67 6.21 -26.03
C ARG A 52 -6.19 6.15 -27.46
N ALA A 53 -4.91 6.30 -27.72
CA ALA A 53 -4.33 6.12 -29.05
C ALA A 53 -4.44 4.65 -29.53
N VAL A 54 -4.44 3.68 -28.63
CA VAL A 54 -4.66 2.26 -28.93
C VAL A 54 -6.16 1.97 -29.12
N SER A 55 -7.01 2.41 -28.19
CA SER A 55 -8.47 2.29 -28.27
C SER A 55 -9.13 3.35 -27.38
N LYS A 56 -10.20 3.98 -27.89
CA LYS A 56 -10.96 4.98 -27.13
C LYS A 56 -11.57 4.46 -25.82
N LYS A 57 -11.82 3.15 -25.72
CA LYS A 57 -12.41 2.51 -24.54
C LYS A 57 -11.38 1.87 -23.61
N LEU A 58 -10.13 1.85 -24.02
CA LEU A 58 -9.11 1.10 -23.28
C LEU A 58 -8.91 1.59 -21.83
N PRO A 59 -8.87 2.90 -21.55
CA PRO A 59 -8.78 3.38 -20.15
C PRO A 59 -9.95 2.91 -19.29
N GLU A 60 -11.17 3.03 -19.77
CA GLU A 60 -12.39 2.63 -19.05
C GLU A 60 -12.44 1.11 -18.82
N ASP A 61 -12.07 0.31 -19.82
CA ASP A 61 -12.02 -1.14 -19.67
C ASP A 61 -10.95 -1.57 -18.66
N ILE A 62 -9.77 -0.94 -18.65
CA ILE A 62 -8.70 -1.19 -17.66
C ILE A 62 -9.20 -0.88 -16.25
N VAL A 63 -9.77 0.32 -16.05
CA VAL A 63 -10.27 0.72 -14.72
C VAL A 63 -11.40 -0.19 -14.26
N SER A 64 -12.31 -0.60 -15.16
CA SER A 64 -13.39 -1.53 -14.81
C SER A 64 -12.88 -2.91 -14.35
N ILE A 65 -11.75 -3.38 -14.91
CA ILE A 65 -11.09 -4.62 -14.47
C ILE A 65 -10.49 -4.43 -13.06
N ILE A 66 -9.77 -3.33 -12.85
CA ILE A 66 -9.14 -3.01 -11.54
C ILE A 66 -10.23 -2.90 -10.45
N GLN A 67 -11.34 -2.20 -10.75
CA GLN A 67 -12.46 -2.00 -9.83
C GLN A 67 -13.46 -3.17 -9.76
N HIS A 68 -13.18 -4.31 -10.40
CA HIS A 68 -14.06 -5.50 -10.42
C HIS A 68 -15.45 -5.27 -11.01
N THR A 69 -15.61 -4.31 -11.91
CA THR A 69 -16.88 -3.96 -12.54
C THR A 69 -16.98 -4.36 -14.01
N HIS A 70 -15.90 -4.92 -14.57
CA HIS A 70 -15.88 -5.35 -15.96
C HIS A 70 -16.83 -6.55 -16.19
N GLU A 71 -17.57 -6.54 -17.32
CA GLU A 71 -18.59 -7.55 -17.67
C GLU A 71 -18.04 -8.99 -17.77
N ASN A 72 -16.79 -9.13 -18.23
CA ASN A 72 -16.10 -10.42 -18.22
C ASN A 72 -15.39 -10.62 -16.87
N ASP A 73 -16.08 -11.22 -15.94
CA ASP A 73 -15.61 -11.47 -14.56
C ASP A 73 -14.28 -12.28 -14.47
N ILE A 74 -13.92 -13.01 -15.51
CA ILE A 74 -12.62 -13.69 -15.56
C ILE A 74 -11.45 -12.70 -15.57
N LEU A 75 -11.60 -11.54 -16.24
CA LEU A 75 -10.54 -10.52 -16.27
C LEU A 75 -10.35 -9.92 -14.88
N ASN A 76 -11.44 -9.66 -14.16
CA ASN A 76 -11.41 -9.19 -12.77
C ASN A 76 -10.66 -10.20 -11.87
N GLN A 77 -11.00 -11.50 -12.00
CA GLN A 77 -10.39 -12.57 -11.20
C GLN A 77 -8.90 -12.79 -11.49
N ILE A 78 -8.43 -12.49 -12.71
CA ILE A 78 -7.00 -12.60 -13.06
C ILE A 78 -6.18 -11.52 -12.38
N VAL A 79 -6.71 -10.29 -12.26
CA VAL A 79 -5.99 -9.14 -11.69
C VAL A 79 -6.10 -9.13 -10.17
N SER A 80 -7.28 -9.44 -9.62
CA SER A 80 -7.50 -9.41 -8.18
C SER A 80 -8.52 -10.48 -7.75
N GLY A 81 -8.06 -11.69 -7.59
CA GLY A 81 -8.82 -12.86 -7.10
C GLY A 81 -8.09 -13.55 -5.96
N GLN A 82 -8.42 -14.82 -5.69
CA GLN A 82 -7.68 -15.60 -4.68
C GLN A 82 -6.39 -16.21 -5.25
N LEU A 83 -6.39 -16.49 -6.56
CA LEU A 83 -5.25 -17.01 -7.31
C LEU A 83 -5.02 -16.04 -8.49
N ASP A 84 -4.74 -14.78 -8.17
CA ASP A 84 -4.53 -13.72 -9.15
C ASP A 84 -3.05 -13.56 -9.54
N ALA A 85 -2.84 -12.81 -10.61
CA ALA A 85 -1.51 -12.59 -11.16
C ALA A 85 -0.66 -11.72 -10.22
N ASP A 86 -1.27 -10.73 -9.55
CA ASP A 86 -0.59 -9.82 -8.65
C ASP A 86 0.01 -10.55 -7.44
N ARG A 87 -0.82 -11.32 -6.70
CA ARG A 87 -0.32 -12.08 -5.53
C ARG A 87 0.74 -13.11 -5.90
N MET A 88 0.56 -13.80 -7.03
CA MET A 88 1.55 -14.77 -7.49
C MET A 88 2.87 -14.11 -7.86
N ASP A 89 2.85 -12.90 -8.44
CA ASP A 89 4.05 -12.16 -8.78
C ASP A 89 4.74 -11.62 -7.54
N TYR A 90 4.02 -10.84 -6.71
CA TYR A 90 4.68 -10.17 -5.61
C TYR A 90 5.22 -11.15 -4.55
N LEU A 91 4.55 -12.28 -4.27
CA LEU A 91 5.07 -13.27 -3.33
C LEU A 91 6.43 -13.81 -3.76
N LEU A 92 6.58 -14.16 -5.04
CA LEU A 92 7.86 -14.64 -5.58
C LEU A 92 8.91 -13.55 -5.62
N ARG A 93 8.55 -12.35 -6.07
CA ARG A 93 9.43 -11.20 -6.20
C ARG A 93 9.89 -10.70 -4.84
N ASP A 94 8.99 -10.55 -3.88
CA ASP A 94 9.32 -10.10 -2.53
C ASP A 94 10.17 -11.13 -1.79
N SER A 95 9.87 -12.43 -1.94
CA SER A 95 10.72 -13.51 -1.42
C SER A 95 12.16 -13.39 -1.93
N TYR A 96 12.33 -13.08 -3.22
CA TYR A 96 13.65 -12.86 -3.81
C TYR A 96 14.35 -11.63 -3.23
N PHE A 97 13.68 -10.47 -3.22
CA PHE A 97 14.29 -9.21 -2.77
C PHE A 97 14.50 -9.12 -1.25
N THR A 98 13.70 -9.82 -0.47
CA THR A 98 13.90 -9.91 0.99
C THR A 98 14.89 -11.02 1.39
N ALA A 99 15.40 -11.76 0.41
CA ALA A 99 16.30 -12.90 0.61
C ALA A 99 15.71 -13.99 1.53
N THR A 100 14.39 -14.20 1.46
CA THR A 100 13.69 -15.26 2.19
C THR A 100 13.31 -16.40 1.23
N SER A 101 12.97 -17.56 1.77
CA SER A 101 12.44 -18.69 1.00
C SER A 101 10.96 -18.96 1.26
N TYR A 102 10.30 -18.12 2.02
CA TYR A 102 8.92 -18.33 2.44
C TYR A 102 7.90 -18.19 1.29
N GLY A 103 8.13 -17.29 0.34
CA GLY A 103 7.23 -17.01 -0.77
C GLY A 103 7.36 -17.96 -1.97
N GLN A 104 8.09 -19.08 -1.84
CA GLN A 104 8.30 -20.02 -2.93
C GLN A 104 7.15 -21.02 -3.05
N PHE A 105 6.64 -21.23 -4.27
CA PHE A 105 5.61 -22.20 -4.62
C PHE A 105 5.70 -22.57 -6.10
N ASP A 106 5.06 -23.66 -6.52
CA ASP A 106 5.08 -24.12 -7.92
C ASP A 106 4.04 -23.36 -8.77
N LEU A 107 4.41 -22.14 -9.18
CA LEU A 107 3.60 -21.29 -10.06
C LEU A 107 3.21 -21.99 -11.36
N GLU A 108 4.18 -22.69 -11.99
CA GLU A 108 3.94 -23.36 -13.28
C GLU A 108 2.87 -24.43 -13.16
N ARG A 109 2.89 -25.20 -12.10
CA ARG A 109 1.89 -26.22 -11.81
C ARG A 109 0.50 -25.63 -11.57
N ILE A 110 0.42 -24.52 -10.82
CA ILE A 110 -0.84 -23.81 -10.62
C ILE A 110 -1.40 -23.38 -11.97
N LEU A 111 -0.63 -22.66 -12.79
CA LEU A 111 -1.06 -22.18 -14.10
C LEU A 111 -1.49 -23.33 -15.04
N ARG A 112 -0.76 -24.43 -15.07
CA ARG A 112 -1.11 -25.62 -15.88
C ARG A 112 -2.40 -26.30 -15.43
N THR A 113 -2.80 -26.14 -14.18
CA THR A 113 -4.00 -26.79 -13.62
C THR A 113 -5.20 -25.87 -13.53
N MET A 114 -5.03 -24.56 -13.71
CA MET A 114 -6.14 -23.58 -13.77
C MET A 114 -7.06 -23.85 -14.97
N ARG A 115 -8.35 -23.67 -14.76
CA ARG A 115 -9.41 -23.80 -15.79
C ARG A 115 -10.52 -22.80 -15.55
N VAL A 116 -11.20 -22.38 -16.61
CA VAL A 116 -12.45 -21.64 -16.51
C VAL A 116 -13.63 -22.61 -16.50
N ARG A 117 -14.56 -22.41 -15.60
CA ARG A 117 -15.82 -23.16 -15.48
C ARG A 117 -16.99 -22.20 -15.30
N LYS A 118 -18.19 -22.69 -15.65
CA LYS A 118 -19.43 -22.00 -15.31
C LYS A 118 -20.02 -22.60 -14.03
N THR A 119 -20.47 -21.73 -13.14
CA THR A 119 -21.25 -22.13 -11.97
C THR A 119 -22.67 -22.55 -12.40
N SER A 120 -23.46 -23.08 -11.47
CA SER A 120 -24.89 -23.38 -11.67
C SER A 120 -25.71 -22.14 -12.08
N GLU A 121 -25.25 -20.96 -11.68
CA GLU A 121 -25.87 -19.66 -11.99
C GLU A 121 -25.39 -19.09 -13.33
N GLY A 122 -24.51 -19.81 -14.05
CA GLY A 122 -23.98 -19.38 -15.34
C GLY A 122 -22.79 -18.45 -15.27
N ARG A 123 -22.31 -18.04 -14.07
CA ARG A 123 -21.16 -17.18 -13.86
C ARG A 123 -19.86 -17.94 -14.17
N LYS A 124 -18.94 -17.29 -14.86
CA LYS A 124 -17.61 -17.87 -15.14
C LYS A 124 -16.69 -17.68 -13.93
N VAL A 125 -15.97 -18.73 -13.56
CA VAL A 125 -15.03 -18.71 -12.44
C VAL A 125 -13.74 -19.45 -12.82
N ILE A 126 -12.63 -18.99 -12.22
CA ILE A 126 -11.35 -19.68 -12.27
C ILE A 126 -11.38 -20.81 -11.23
N VAL A 127 -11.04 -22.02 -11.64
CA VAL A 127 -10.96 -23.19 -10.76
C VAL A 127 -9.65 -23.92 -11.03
N VAL A 128 -9.20 -24.72 -10.07
CA VAL A 128 -8.01 -25.56 -10.20
C VAL A 128 -8.44 -27.03 -10.30
N LYS A 129 -7.82 -27.80 -11.19
CA LYS A 129 -8.02 -29.25 -11.25
C LYS A 129 -7.56 -29.89 -9.94
N HIS A 130 -8.21 -30.99 -9.54
CA HIS A 130 -7.83 -31.74 -8.35
C HIS A 130 -6.33 -32.11 -8.32
N THR A 131 -5.73 -32.37 -9.48
CA THR A 131 -4.29 -32.67 -9.59
C THR A 131 -3.36 -31.50 -9.28
N GLY A 132 -3.88 -30.29 -9.12
CA GLY A 132 -3.13 -29.09 -8.73
C GLY A 132 -3.35 -28.65 -7.28
N ILE A 133 -4.14 -29.41 -6.49
CA ILE A 133 -4.57 -28.97 -5.16
C ILE A 133 -3.37 -28.73 -4.23
N HIS A 134 -2.36 -29.61 -4.25
CA HIS A 134 -1.18 -29.46 -3.40
C HIS A 134 -0.35 -28.21 -3.74
N SER A 135 -0.28 -27.85 -5.02
CA SER A 135 0.41 -26.59 -5.39
C SER A 135 -0.35 -25.34 -4.93
N VAL A 136 -1.68 -25.42 -4.81
CA VAL A 136 -2.49 -24.35 -4.21
C VAL A 136 -2.31 -24.31 -2.70
N GLU A 137 -2.22 -25.47 -2.04
CA GLU A 137 -1.91 -25.55 -0.60
C GLU A 137 -0.54 -24.93 -0.31
N ASP A 138 0.48 -25.25 -1.11
CA ASP A 138 1.82 -24.65 -1.01
C ASP A 138 1.77 -23.13 -1.19
N TYR A 139 1.03 -22.64 -2.19
CA TYR A 139 0.83 -21.21 -2.41
C TYR A 139 0.17 -20.51 -1.21
N ILE A 140 -0.88 -21.10 -0.65
CA ILE A 140 -1.57 -20.55 0.53
C ILE A 140 -0.60 -20.52 1.71
N MET A 141 0.20 -21.55 1.90
CA MET A 141 1.19 -21.62 2.96
C MET A 141 2.33 -20.60 2.75
N ALA A 142 2.82 -20.47 1.51
CA ALA A 142 3.82 -19.46 1.15
C ALA A 142 3.30 -18.04 1.46
N ARG A 143 2.06 -17.74 1.06
CA ARG A 143 1.41 -16.47 1.39
C ARG A 143 1.31 -16.25 2.90
N TYR A 144 0.83 -17.23 3.64
CA TYR A 144 0.73 -17.15 5.11
C TYR A 144 2.08 -16.84 5.76
N GLN A 145 3.14 -17.54 5.35
CA GLN A 145 4.48 -17.34 5.87
C GLN A 145 5.03 -15.94 5.53
N MET A 146 4.83 -15.46 4.30
CA MET A 146 5.26 -14.12 3.88
C MET A 146 4.55 -13.03 4.70
N TYR A 147 3.26 -13.20 4.99
CA TYR A 147 2.54 -12.27 5.84
C TYR A 147 3.20 -12.14 7.22
N TRP A 148 3.47 -13.25 7.88
CA TRP A 148 4.07 -13.24 9.23
C TRP A 148 5.54 -12.83 9.24
N GLN A 149 6.32 -13.27 8.28
CA GLN A 149 7.78 -13.11 8.31
C GLN A 149 8.26 -11.84 7.62
N VAL A 150 7.46 -11.24 6.73
CA VAL A 150 7.84 -10.07 5.93
C VAL A 150 6.87 -8.92 6.16
N TYR A 151 5.58 -9.05 5.77
CA TYR A 151 4.67 -7.91 5.74
C TYR A 151 4.23 -7.46 7.14
N TYR A 152 3.99 -8.38 8.06
CA TYR A 152 3.67 -8.08 9.46
C TYR A 152 4.88 -8.18 10.40
N HIS A 153 6.09 -8.17 9.84
CA HIS A 153 7.28 -8.17 10.67
C HIS A 153 7.30 -6.94 11.58
N PRO A 154 7.57 -7.08 12.90
CA PRO A 154 7.51 -5.98 13.88
C PRO A 154 8.29 -4.73 13.46
N VAL A 155 9.44 -4.90 12.81
CA VAL A 155 10.26 -3.77 12.32
C VAL A 155 9.57 -3.01 11.19
N ALA A 156 8.91 -3.70 10.25
CA ALA A 156 8.17 -3.05 9.17
C ALA A 156 6.97 -2.26 9.73
N ARG A 157 6.18 -2.91 10.61
CA ARG A 157 5.04 -2.28 11.28
C ARG A 157 5.45 -1.09 12.15
N SER A 158 6.58 -1.21 12.87
CA SER A 158 7.10 -0.11 13.68
C SER A 158 7.57 1.08 12.82
N TYR A 159 8.12 0.83 11.62
CA TYR A 159 8.48 1.88 10.68
C TYR A 159 7.25 2.65 10.21
N GLU A 160 6.20 1.94 9.83
CA GLU A 160 4.91 2.54 9.46
C GLU A 160 4.29 3.31 10.63
N ALA A 161 4.36 2.78 11.85
CA ALA A 161 3.86 3.45 13.04
C ALA A 161 4.55 4.80 13.28
N VAL A 162 5.88 4.87 13.20
CA VAL A 162 6.63 6.13 13.33
C VAL A 162 6.22 7.12 12.24
N PHE A 163 6.07 6.66 11.00
CA PHE A 163 5.62 7.48 9.87
C PHE A 163 4.23 8.06 10.11
N ILE A 164 3.27 7.22 10.50
CA ILE A 164 1.88 7.64 10.76
C ILE A 164 1.84 8.65 11.91
N GLN A 165 2.59 8.42 12.98
CA GLN A 165 2.64 9.34 14.12
C GLN A 165 3.31 10.67 13.77
N LEU A 166 4.34 10.67 12.91
CA LEU A 166 4.90 11.89 12.36
C LEU A 166 3.84 12.69 11.61
N PHE A 167 3.11 12.07 10.68
CA PHE A 167 2.05 12.75 9.93
C PHE A 167 0.92 13.26 10.82
N ASN A 168 0.52 12.52 11.85
CA ASN A 168 -0.47 12.96 12.82
C ASN A 168 0.02 14.25 13.52
N ARG A 169 1.29 14.29 13.94
CA ARG A 169 1.88 15.50 14.53
C ARG A 169 1.91 16.67 13.55
N LEU A 170 2.31 16.43 12.30
CA LEU A 170 2.33 17.46 11.26
C LEU A 170 0.94 18.03 10.98
N LYS A 171 -0.10 17.20 10.97
CA LYS A 171 -1.50 17.67 10.85
C LYS A 171 -1.90 18.59 12.02
N ASP A 172 -1.49 18.28 13.23
CA ASP A 172 -1.79 19.12 14.38
C ASP A 172 -1.01 20.43 14.35
N ILE A 173 0.27 20.42 13.97
CA ILE A 173 1.05 21.64 13.74
C ILE A 173 0.40 22.51 12.65
N PHE A 174 -0.07 21.91 11.56
CA PHE A 174 -0.65 22.64 10.43
C PHE A 174 -1.92 23.42 10.81
N LYS A 175 -2.71 22.92 11.77
CA LYS A 175 -3.91 23.62 12.28
C LYS A 175 -3.56 24.94 12.95
N ASP A 176 -2.45 24.99 13.67
CA ASP A 176 -2.08 26.10 14.54
C ASP A 176 -1.01 27.00 13.90
N ASN A 177 -0.12 26.45 13.06
CA ASN A 177 1.03 27.15 12.51
C ASN A 177 1.31 26.68 11.07
N LYS A 178 0.69 27.33 10.08
CA LYS A 178 0.91 27.03 8.67
C LYS A 178 2.29 27.46 8.17
N ASP A 179 2.88 28.47 8.78
CA ASP A 179 4.20 29.01 8.39
C ASP A 179 5.33 28.01 8.64
N TYR A 180 5.08 27.03 9.53
CA TYR A 180 5.99 25.90 9.75
C TYR A 180 6.33 25.14 8.45
N PHE A 181 5.44 25.16 7.46
CA PHE A 181 5.54 24.42 6.19
C PHE A 181 6.00 25.28 5.00
N GLU A 182 6.51 26.50 5.21
CA GLU A 182 6.90 27.43 4.13
C GLU A 182 7.94 26.81 3.18
N ASP A 183 8.87 26.02 3.71
CA ASP A 183 9.92 25.30 2.97
C ASP A 183 9.54 23.85 2.57
N MET A 184 8.33 23.40 2.94
CA MET A 184 7.80 22.05 2.68
C MET A 184 6.43 22.10 2.00
N LYS A 185 6.26 23.00 1.05
CA LYS A 185 4.96 23.26 0.37
C LYS A 185 4.36 22.02 -0.28
N VAL A 186 5.19 21.05 -0.65
CA VAL A 186 4.75 19.77 -1.23
C VAL A 186 3.87 18.96 -0.28
N LEU A 187 3.99 19.14 1.04
CA LEU A 187 3.17 18.46 2.05
C LEU A 187 1.80 19.12 2.27
N ILE A 188 1.68 20.43 2.00
CA ILE A 188 0.48 21.22 2.32
C ILE A 188 -0.81 20.60 1.75
N PRO A 189 -0.89 20.16 0.48
CA PRO A 189 -2.11 19.56 -0.06
C PRO A 189 -2.60 18.37 0.76
N PHE A 190 -1.70 17.55 1.27
CA PHE A 190 -2.01 16.34 2.05
C PHE A 190 -2.36 16.62 3.52
N LEU A 191 -2.05 17.80 4.01
CA LEU A 191 -2.39 18.25 5.37
C LEU A 191 -3.70 19.07 5.39
N GLU A 192 -4.01 19.78 4.31
CA GLU A 192 -5.11 20.73 4.23
C GLU A 192 -6.34 20.17 3.53
N LYS A 193 -6.16 19.42 2.44
CA LYS A 193 -7.23 19.03 1.52
C LYS A 193 -7.79 17.66 1.82
N VAL A 194 -9.09 17.51 1.63
CA VAL A 194 -9.74 16.21 1.61
C VAL A 194 -9.47 15.51 0.28
N GLU A 195 -9.32 16.26 -0.80
CA GLU A 195 -9.03 15.75 -2.14
C GLU A 195 -7.85 16.53 -2.75
N VAL A 196 -6.83 15.79 -3.19
CA VAL A 196 -5.61 16.31 -3.80
C VAL A 196 -5.69 16.08 -5.30
N SER A 197 -5.31 17.06 -6.11
CA SER A 197 -5.26 16.90 -7.57
C SER A 197 -4.14 15.93 -7.99
N GLU A 198 -4.27 15.35 -9.20
CA GLU A 198 -3.24 14.44 -9.74
C GLU A 198 -1.88 15.13 -9.83
N GLU A 199 -1.85 16.42 -10.23
CA GLU A 199 -0.61 17.19 -10.32
C GLU A 199 0.06 17.36 -8.94
N GLU A 200 -0.71 17.67 -7.90
CA GLU A 200 -0.21 17.78 -6.52
C GLU A 200 0.24 16.42 -5.99
N TYR A 201 -0.52 15.36 -6.30
CA TYR A 201 -0.21 14.00 -5.89
C TYR A 201 1.13 13.52 -6.45
N PHE A 202 1.39 13.75 -7.74
CA PHE A 202 2.65 13.37 -8.38
C PHE A 202 3.88 14.16 -7.93
N ARG A 203 3.70 15.31 -7.27
CA ARG A 203 4.81 16.08 -6.73
C ARG A 203 5.42 15.49 -5.46
N LEU A 204 4.72 14.58 -4.79
CA LEU A 204 5.18 13.96 -3.56
C LEU A 204 5.60 12.52 -3.82
N ASP A 205 6.89 12.27 -3.73
CA ASP A 205 7.52 10.94 -3.75
C ASP A 205 8.28 10.68 -2.44
N GLU A 206 8.87 9.50 -2.30
CA GLU A 206 9.68 9.14 -1.14
C GLU A 206 10.86 10.08 -0.93
N ASN A 207 11.50 10.55 -2.01
CA ASN A 207 12.67 11.43 -1.91
C ASN A 207 12.25 12.81 -1.37
N SER A 208 11.17 13.36 -1.90
CA SER A 208 10.59 14.64 -1.45
C SER A 208 10.18 14.55 0.02
N LEU A 209 9.55 13.44 0.42
CA LEU A 209 9.11 13.22 1.79
C LEU A 209 10.31 13.05 2.74
N LEU A 210 11.32 12.27 2.38
CA LEU A 210 12.53 12.12 3.17
C LEU A 210 13.32 13.43 3.28
N TYR A 211 13.30 14.27 2.23
CA TYR A 211 13.86 15.61 2.30
C TYR A 211 13.09 16.50 3.29
N CYS A 212 11.75 16.46 3.26
CA CYS A 212 10.95 17.15 4.28
C CYS A 212 11.27 16.65 5.70
N CYS A 213 11.46 15.33 5.88
CA CYS A 213 11.91 14.80 7.17
C CYS A 213 13.27 15.34 7.62
N ALA A 214 14.19 15.61 6.69
CA ALA A 214 15.46 16.25 7.02
C ALA A 214 15.27 17.70 7.50
N LEU A 215 14.41 18.47 6.83
CA LEU A 215 14.09 19.85 7.23
C LEU A 215 13.39 19.90 8.60
N ILE A 216 12.46 18.98 8.87
CA ILE A 216 11.69 18.90 10.12
C ILE A 216 12.63 18.71 11.33
N GLN A 217 13.75 18.00 11.18
CA GLN A 217 14.68 17.76 12.29
C GLN A 217 15.31 19.03 12.85
N ASP A 218 15.38 20.10 12.05
CA ASP A 218 15.99 21.37 12.42
C ASP A 218 14.95 22.43 12.85
N LYS A 219 13.66 22.05 12.93
CA LYS A 219 12.56 22.94 13.34
C LYS A 219 12.24 22.84 14.84
N ASP A 220 11.51 23.83 15.34
CA ASP A 220 11.25 24.02 16.79
C ASP A 220 10.33 22.96 17.42
N ASP A 221 9.53 22.23 16.64
CA ASP A 221 8.66 21.20 17.20
C ASP A 221 9.43 19.94 17.56
N VAL A 222 9.67 19.75 18.85
CA VAL A 222 10.51 18.67 19.40
C VAL A 222 9.97 17.29 19.04
N ILE A 223 8.63 17.11 19.01
CA ILE A 223 7.99 15.80 18.71
C ILE A 223 8.17 15.48 17.24
N ALA A 224 7.84 16.42 16.35
CA ALA A 224 8.01 16.19 14.90
C ALA A 224 9.48 15.98 14.54
N ALA A 225 10.40 16.76 15.13
CA ALA A 225 11.84 16.61 14.91
C ALA A 225 12.37 15.23 15.36
N ASP A 226 11.95 14.74 16.54
CA ASP A 226 12.34 13.41 17.02
C ASP A 226 11.75 12.29 16.14
N LEU A 227 10.48 12.36 15.79
CA LEU A 227 9.84 11.34 14.93
C LEU A 227 10.48 11.31 13.53
N ALA A 228 10.76 12.47 12.92
CA ALA A 228 11.47 12.55 11.64
C ALA A 228 12.88 11.95 11.73
N LYS A 229 13.60 12.23 12.82
CA LYS A 229 14.91 11.65 13.08
C LYS A 229 14.87 10.15 13.29
N ARG A 230 13.84 9.64 13.99
CA ARG A 230 13.63 8.21 14.18
C ARG A 230 13.36 7.51 12.85
N LEU A 231 12.51 8.09 11.99
CA LEU A 231 12.20 7.55 10.67
C LEU A 231 13.46 7.42 9.80
N GLN A 232 14.24 8.49 9.67
CA GLN A 232 15.46 8.48 8.84
C GLN A 232 16.58 7.60 9.39
N ASN A 233 16.74 7.50 10.71
CA ASN A 233 17.80 6.72 11.33
C ASN A 233 17.36 5.32 11.77
N ARG A 234 16.13 4.90 11.42
CA ARG A 234 15.55 3.61 11.80
C ARG A 234 15.59 3.34 13.32
N LYS A 235 15.42 4.37 14.13
CA LYS A 235 15.25 4.26 15.59
C LYS A 235 13.79 4.07 15.91
N LEU A 236 13.28 2.92 15.59
CA LEU A 236 11.87 2.59 15.57
C LEU A 236 11.30 2.40 16.99
N PHE A 237 9.96 2.37 17.08
CA PHE A 237 9.28 1.96 18.31
C PHE A 237 9.50 0.49 18.57
N GLU A 238 9.50 0.12 19.82
CA GLU A 238 9.56 -1.28 20.24
C GLU A 238 8.18 -1.91 20.11
N TYR A 239 8.14 -3.15 19.61
CA TYR A 239 6.91 -3.93 19.53
C TYR A 239 6.71 -4.71 20.83
N VAL A 240 5.48 -4.65 21.36
CA VAL A 240 5.08 -5.41 22.54
C VAL A 240 3.69 -5.99 22.30
N ASP A 241 3.49 -7.25 22.66
CA ASP A 241 2.18 -7.90 22.58
C ASP A 241 1.15 -7.17 23.43
N TYR A 242 -0.02 -6.91 22.84
CA TYR A 242 -1.08 -6.18 23.51
C TYR A 242 -1.68 -7.00 24.66
N ASN A 243 -1.65 -6.43 25.85
CA ASN A 243 -2.51 -6.73 26.97
C ASN A 243 -2.63 -5.48 27.86
N GLU A 244 -3.62 -5.45 28.75
CA GLU A 244 -3.88 -4.26 29.60
C GLU A 244 -2.71 -3.91 30.53
N GLU A 245 -1.98 -4.91 31.00
CA GLU A 245 -0.84 -4.72 31.89
C GLU A 245 0.33 -4.06 31.15
N ASN A 246 0.69 -4.60 29.96
CA ASN A 246 1.73 -4.02 29.10
C ASN A 246 1.38 -2.60 28.69
N LEU A 247 0.11 -2.36 28.31
CA LEU A 247 -0.35 -1.02 27.94
C LEU A 247 -0.17 -0.03 29.07
N ALA A 248 -0.62 -0.38 30.29
CA ALA A 248 -0.49 0.48 31.47
C ALA A 248 0.98 0.75 31.84
N GLN A 249 1.85 -0.26 31.70
CA GLN A 249 3.29 -0.10 31.93
C GLN A 249 3.91 0.86 30.92
N ILE A 250 3.63 0.69 29.62
CA ILE A 250 4.15 1.56 28.55
C ILE A 250 3.68 3.00 28.75
N GLN A 251 2.38 3.21 29.02
CA GLN A 251 1.84 4.55 29.28
C GLN A 251 2.52 5.25 30.48
N ASN A 252 2.78 4.51 31.56
CA ASN A 252 3.53 5.04 32.70
C ASN A 252 4.97 5.37 32.31
N MET A 253 5.67 4.49 31.58
CA MET A 253 7.04 4.73 31.13
C MET A 253 7.13 5.98 30.22
N LEU A 254 6.20 6.16 29.28
CA LEU A 254 6.16 7.32 28.41
C LEU A 254 5.98 8.60 29.24
N ARG A 255 5.02 8.62 30.16
CA ARG A 255 4.72 9.76 31.02
C ARG A 255 5.90 10.12 31.93
N ASP A 256 6.52 9.13 32.58
CA ASP A 256 7.65 9.35 33.48
C ASP A 256 8.89 9.88 32.75
N ASN A 257 9.02 9.62 31.45
CA ASN A 257 10.11 10.11 30.61
C ASN A 257 9.72 11.36 29.77
N GLY A 258 8.53 11.93 29.98
CA GLY A 258 8.09 13.15 29.31
C GLY A 258 7.68 12.98 27.83
N TYR A 259 7.38 11.75 27.41
CA TYR A 259 6.85 11.47 26.09
C TYR A 259 5.32 11.61 26.05
N ASP A 260 4.80 12.18 24.99
CA ASP A 260 3.37 12.27 24.75
C ASP A 260 2.85 10.96 24.12
N GLU A 261 2.01 10.25 24.87
CA GLU A 261 1.47 8.95 24.42
C GLU A 261 0.66 9.06 23.12
N GLN A 262 0.10 10.23 22.79
CA GLN A 262 -0.62 10.46 21.54
C GLN A 262 0.28 10.22 20.32
N TYR A 263 1.58 10.50 20.40
CA TYR A 263 2.52 10.39 19.28
C TYR A 263 3.57 9.28 19.45
N TYR A 264 3.75 8.74 20.65
CA TYR A 264 4.76 7.71 20.93
C TYR A 264 4.18 6.34 21.28
N LEU A 265 2.86 6.20 21.21
CA LEU A 265 2.15 4.93 21.37
C LEU A 265 1.21 4.71 20.19
N ARG A 266 1.22 3.48 19.66
CA ARG A 266 0.26 3.05 18.65
C ARG A 266 -0.19 1.63 18.94
N ILE A 267 -1.52 1.44 18.94
CA ILE A 267 -2.13 0.11 19.08
C ILE A 267 -2.64 -0.30 17.71
N GLU A 268 -2.27 -1.48 17.27
CA GLU A 268 -2.71 -2.05 15.99
C GLU A 268 -3.31 -3.44 16.22
N ASN A 269 -4.34 -3.75 15.45
CA ASN A 269 -4.88 -5.10 15.35
C ASN A 269 -4.36 -5.71 14.04
N ILE A 270 -3.74 -6.88 14.15
CA ILE A 270 -3.18 -7.63 13.01
C ILE A 270 -4.20 -8.70 12.59
#